data_2117add34e855a69a0cb8de553083bf2
#
_entry.id   2117add34e855a69a0cb8de553083bf2
#
_cell.length_a   1.000
_cell.length_b   1.000
_cell.length_c   1.000
_cell.angle_alpha   90.00
_cell.angle_beta   90.00
_cell.angle_gamma   90.00
#
_symmetry.space_group_name_H-M   'P 1'
#
loop_
_entity.id
_entity.type
_entity.pdbx_description
1 polymer ?
#
loop_
_entity_poly.entity_id
_entity_poly.type
_entity_poly.pdbx_seq_one_letter_code
_entity_poly.pdbx_strand_id
1 'polypeptide(L)'
;MLARREEHTKTRGITTENTVFVIVSFEGKDPYSLAGGLGVRVANLSEALADMGFPVHVFFIGDPKLPGEEVCQGGRLVLHRWCQWISQYHPNGVYDGEESKLRDFNQSLPTYIVEHIAAPAIAQGKLVAILGEEWQTTEAMSRISDLLHQRGLRDKAVLFWNANNIFSFNRIDWGKLNRTTTVTTVSRYMKHIMWGMGLNPLVIPNGIPKRLLQPVEEEKVRQLRQCLSIDGGTVLAKVARWDPDKRWHMAVESVARLKQRGMKAVLLARGGMEPHGVEVLSRARELGLSVSEAKTSDKNLDSYFHALQNSCWADVIDIKFHLPQDFLRIIYRASDAVLANSGHEPFGIVGLETMAAGGVAFTGSTGEDYAIPYHNGFVLETSDPREIEGYLVYLRECPDEGTKIRNEAKRTAAYFTWEAAADNLISKLESQARLQRALVKRSPAVRFEITEATESKLLQTAGSHN
;
A
#
# COMPACT_ATOMS: atom_id res chain seq x y z
N MET A 1 6.99 -20.99 -3.20
CA MET A 1 6.48 -21.91 -2.14
C MET A 1 5.16 -21.31 -1.60
N LEU A 2 4.08 -21.43 -2.37
CA LEU A 2 2.73 -21.02 -1.98
C LEU A 2 2.07 -22.25 -1.32
N ALA A 3 2.28 -22.40 -0.01
CA ALA A 3 1.61 -23.41 0.77
C ALA A 3 0.11 -23.10 0.82
N ARG A 4 -0.72 -24.07 0.49
CA ARG A 4 -2.18 -24.06 0.73
C ARG A 4 -2.42 -23.57 2.15
N ARG A 5 -3.11 -22.43 2.31
CA ARG A 5 -3.75 -22.07 3.57
C ARG A 5 -4.94 -23.01 3.75
N GLU A 6 -4.73 -24.11 4.47
CA GLU A 6 -5.83 -24.77 5.16
C GLU A 6 -6.47 -23.74 6.10
N GLU A 7 -7.78 -23.61 6.02
CA GLU A 7 -8.58 -22.85 6.99
C GLU A 7 -8.47 -23.48 8.37
N HIS A 8 -7.35 -23.19 9.03
CA HIS A 8 -7.33 -23.33 10.47
C HIS A 8 -8.06 -22.11 11.03
N THR A 9 -9.30 -22.27 11.41
CA THR A 9 -10.01 -21.41 12.36
C THR A 9 -9.26 -21.39 13.69
N LYS A 10 -8.06 -20.80 13.69
CA LYS A 10 -7.40 -20.39 14.93
C LYS A 10 -8.27 -19.32 15.54
N THR A 11 -8.84 -19.58 16.70
CA THR A 11 -9.46 -18.54 17.53
C THR A 11 -8.47 -17.40 17.69
N ARG A 12 -8.68 -16.30 16.95
CA ARG A 12 -7.85 -15.10 17.00
C ARG A 12 -7.99 -14.52 18.39
N GLY A 13 -6.88 -14.14 19.02
CA GLY A 13 -6.90 -13.41 20.28
C GLY A 13 -7.33 -11.95 20.12
N ILE A 14 -7.21 -11.38 18.89
CA ILE A 14 -7.72 -10.06 18.48
C ILE A 14 -9.05 -10.25 17.79
N THR A 15 -10.12 -9.64 18.35
CA THR A 15 -11.49 -9.68 17.83
C THR A 15 -12.09 -8.27 17.78
N THR A 16 -13.20 -8.14 17.09
CA THR A 16 -13.93 -6.87 16.95
C THR A 16 -14.51 -6.36 18.28
N GLU A 17 -14.77 -7.27 19.23
CA GLU A 17 -15.32 -6.92 20.54
C GLU A 17 -14.22 -6.46 21.51
N ASN A 18 -12.99 -7.02 21.38
CA ASN A 18 -11.94 -6.80 22.36
C ASN A 18 -10.82 -5.86 21.90
N THR A 19 -10.90 -5.26 20.70
CA THR A 19 -9.81 -4.44 20.19
C THR A 19 -10.34 -3.16 19.53
N VAL A 20 -9.65 -2.04 19.78
CA VAL A 20 -9.87 -0.74 19.15
C VAL A 20 -8.60 -0.36 18.40
N PHE A 21 -8.74 0.09 17.15
CA PHE A 21 -7.64 0.61 16.35
C PHE A 21 -7.59 2.14 16.41
N VAL A 22 -6.38 2.68 16.50
CA VAL A 22 -6.08 4.10 16.39
C VAL A 22 -5.00 4.27 15.34
N ILE A 23 -5.27 5.00 14.27
CA ILE A 23 -4.30 5.31 13.22
C ILE A 23 -3.93 6.78 13.34
N VAL A 24 -2.64 7.05 13.43
CA VAL A 24 -2.06 8.39 13.57
C VAL A 24 -1.24 8.68 12.32
N SER A 25 -1.63 9.67 11.55
CA SER A 25 -1.00 10.04 10.29
C SER A 25 -1.01 11.54 10.07
N PHE A 26 -0.11 12.03 9.24
CA PHE A 26 -0.15 13.42 8.79
C PHE A 26 -1.11 13.57 7.60
N GLU A 27 -1.08 12.63 6.64
CA GLU A 27 -2.05 12.55 5.54
C GLU A 27 -3.30 11.77 5.95
N GLY A 28 -4.42 12.07 5.27
CA GLY A 28 -5.70 11.41 5.51
C GLY A 28 -6.59 11.39 4.27
N LYS A 29 -7.87 11.08 4.48
CA LYS A 29 -8.86 10.84 3.41
C LYS A 29 -9.33 12.12 2.71
N ASP A 30 -9.27 13.26 3.37
CA ASP A 30 -9.77 14.53 2.81
C ASP A 30 -8.94 14.95 1.59
N PRO A 31 -9.54 15.58 0.56
CA PRO A 31 -8.78 16.13 -0.57
C PRO A 31 -7.66 17.08 -0.16
N TYR A 32 -7.84 17.82 0.94
CA TYR A 32 -6.82 18.69 1.53
C TYR A 32 -5.61 17.91 2.05
N SER A 33 -5.84 16.69 2.57
CA SER A 33 -4.84 15.88 3.28
C SER A 33 -4.31 14.72 2.43
N LEU A 34 -4.97 14.41 1.30
CA LEU A 34 -4.61 13.32 0.41
C LEU A 34 -3.54 13.80 -0.58
N ALA A 35 -2.28 13.87 -0.14
CA ALA A 35 -1.19 14.36 -0.98
C ALA A 35 -0.50 13.25 -1.79
N GLY A 36 -0.53 12.00 -1.31
CA GLY A 36 0.20 10.91 -1.96
C GLY A 36 -0.25 9.51 -1.54
N GLY A 37 0.67 8.56 -1.71
CA GLY A 37 0.44 7.15 -1.38
C GLY A 37 0.17 6.89 0.10
N LEU A 38 0.66 7.75 0.98
CA LEU A 38 0.41 7.67 2.43
C LEU A 38 -1.08 7.86 2.76
N GLY A 39 -1.69 8.93 2.25
CA GLY A 39 -3.12 9.18 2.47
C GLY A 39 -4.00 8.09 1.88
N VAL A 40 -3.63 7.54 0.70
CA VAL A 40 -4.31 6.40 0.09
C VAL A 40 -4.22 5.16 0.99
N ARG A 41 -3.03 4.86 1.55
CA ARG A 41 -2.84 3.75 2.49
C ARG A 41 -3.71 3.93 3.74
N VAL A 42 -3.63 5.08 4.38
CA VAL A 42 -4.38 5.38 5.62
C VAL A 42 -5.88 5.25 5.40
N ALA A 43 -6.41 5.83 4.32
CA ALA A 43 -7.82 5.74 3.97
C ALA A 43 -8.27 4.28 3.77
N ASN A 44 -7.59 3.55 2.89
CA ASN A 44 -8.01 2.19 2.54
C ASN A 44 -7.79 1.17 3.68
N LEU A 45 -6.69 1.29 4.45
CA LEU A 45 -6.44 0.39 5.58
C LEU A 45 -7.46 0.61 6.70
N SER A 46 -7.80 1.87 7.01
CA SER A 46 -8.82 2.18 8.02
C SER A 46 -10.21 1.70 7.60
N GLU A 47 -10.56 1.88 6.32
CA GLU A 47 -11.81 1.37 5.76
C GLU A 47 -11.87 -0.16 5.84
N ALA A 48 -10.80 -0.86 5.44
CA ALA A 48 -10.74 -2.31 5.49
C ALA A 48 -10.90 -2.85 6.93
N LEU A 49 -10.24 -2.24 7.92
CA LEU A 49 -10.40 -2.61 9.33
C LEU A 49 -11.83 -2.38 9.82
N ALA A 50 -12.46 -1.25 9.45
CA ALA A 50 -13.82 -0.94 9.83
C ALA A 50 -14.84 -1.87 9.14
N ASP A 51 -14.61 -2.25 7.87
CA ASP A 51 -15.43 -3.22 7.13
C ASP A 51 -15.32 -4.63 7.73
N MET A 52 -14.15 -4.98 8.30
CA MET A 52 -13.98 -6.20 9.08
C MET A 52 -14.68 -6.16 10.45
N GLY A 53 -15.27 -5.02 10.83
CA GLY A 53 -16.07 -4.84 12.04
C GLY A 53 -15.32 -4.21 13.22
N PHE A 54 -14.07 -3.82 13.09
CA PHE A 54 -13.31 -3.18 14.17
C PHE A 54 -13.71 -1.72 14.36
N PRO A 55 -13.77 -1.22 15.60
CA PRO A 55 -13.77 0.22 15.89
C PRO A 55 -12.41 0.82 15.51
N VAL A 56 -12.44 1.86 14.66
CA VAL A 56 -11.24 2.52 14.13
C VAL A 56 -11.34 4.03 14.30
N HIS A 57 -10.35 4.64 14.91
CA HIS A 57 -10.17 6.09 14.98
C HIS A 57 -8.97 6.50 14.12
N VAL A 58 -9.14 7.45 13.22
CA VAL A 58 -8.07 7.99 12.37
C VAL A 58 -7.85 9.45 12.70
N PHE A 59 -6.63 9.79 13.10
CA PHE A 59 -6.21 11.17 13.40
C PHE A 59 -5.26 11.65 12.29
N PHE A 60 -5.61 12.77 11.65
CA PHE A 60 -4.82 13.34 10.56
C PHE A 60 -4.99 14.86 10.49
N ILE A 61 -4.11 15.54 9.72
CA ILE A 61 -4.22 16.97 9.48
C ILE A 61 -5.47 17.25 8.64
N GLY A 62 -6.45 17.89 9.22
CA GLY A 62 -7.79 18.02 8.63
C GLY A 62 -7.97 19.21 7.70
N ASP A 63 -8.92 19.06 6.78
CA ASP A 63 -9.47 20.17 6.00
C ASP A 63 -10.18 21.14 6.95
N PRO A 64 -9.80 22.44 6.97
CA PRO A 64 -10.43 23.42 7.86
C PRO A 64 -11.89 23.72 7.54
N LYS A 65 -12.39 23.29 6.38
CA LYS A 65 -13.78 23.51 5.94
C LYS A 65 -14.72 22.37 6.33
N LEU A 66 -14.18 21.24 6.79
CA LEU A 66 -14.97 20.06 7.18
C LEU A 66 -15.16 19.99 8.70
N PRO A 67 -16.15 19.24 9.20
CA PRO A 67 -16.30 19.01 10.65
C PRO A 67 -15.04 18.41 11.26
N GLY A 68 -14.70 18.77 12.50
CA GLY A 68 -13.54 18.25 13.22
C GLY A 68 -13.60 16.74 13.43
N GLU A 69 -14.80 16.20 13.57
CA GLU A 69 -15.05 14.78 13.68
C GLU A 69 -16.12 14.34 12.68
N GLU A 70 -15.95 13.16 12.10
CA GLU A 70 -16.91 12.56 11.20
C GLU A 70 -17.00 11.05 11.46
N VAL A 71 -18.22 10.55 11.63
CA VAL A 71 -18.50 9.14 11.89
C VAL A 71 -18.95 8.48 10.59
N CYS A 72 -18.23 7.44 10.18
CA CYS A 72 -18.43 6.72 8.93
C CYS A 72 -18.74 5.22 9.18
N GLN A 73 -19.07 4.50 8.10
CA GLN A 73 -19.21 3.03 8.07
C GLN A 73 -20.04 2.45 9.23
N GLY A 74 -21.22 3.02 9.45
CA GLY A 74 -22.13 2.54 10.48
C GLY A 74 -21.60 2.73 11.91
N GLY A 75 -20.79 3.74 12.15
CA GLY A 75 -20.25 4.06 13.46
C GLY A 75 -18.92 3.41 13.80
N ARG A 76 -18.34 2.63 12.90
CA ARG A 76 -17.08 1.90 13.13
C ARG A 76 -15.82 2.69 12.79
N LEU A 77 -15.91 3.65 11.87
CA LEU A 77 -14.80 4.51 11.48
C LEU A 77 -15.07 5.94 11.93
N VAL A 78 -14.19 6.49 12.75
CA VAL A 78 -14.25 7.89 13.19
C VAL A 78 -13.03 8.62 12.68
N LEU A 79 -13.26 9.66 11.88
CA LEU A 79 -12.22 10.54 11.33
C LEU A 79 -12.08 11.74 12.25
N HIS A 80 -10.91 11.99 12.78
CA HIS A 80 -10.58 13.13 13.62
C HIS A 80 -9.63 14.07 12.85
N ARG A 81 -10.13 15.24 12.47
CA ARG A 81 -9.40 16.27 11.73
C ARG A 81 -8.66 17.18 12.69
N TRP A 82 -7.34 16.96 12.79
CA TRP A 82 -6.48 17.70 13.71
C TRP A 82 -5.89 18.96 13.08
N CYS A 83 -5.42 19.91 13.89
CA CYS A 83 -4.76 21.15 13.45
C CYS A 83 -5.58 22.04 12.49
N GLN A 84 -6.91 21.92 12.45
CA GLN A 84 -7.75 22.71 11.53
C GLN A 84 -7.60 24.22 11.75
N TRP A 85 -7.38 24.67 12.99
CA TRP A 85 -7.15 26.07 13.33
C TRP A 85 -5.86 26.64 12.73
N ILE A 86 -4.86 25.79 12.41
CA ILE A 86 -3.65 26.16 11.67
C ILE A 86 -3.94 26.04 10.16
N SER A 87 -4.59 24.94 9.73
CA SER A 87 -4.89 24.64 8.34
C SER A 87 -5.65 25.75 7.63
N GLN A 88 -6.51 26.51 8.36
CA GLN A 88 -7.24 27.65 7.79
C GLN A 88 -6.35 28.75 7.24
N TYR A 89 -5.11 28.88 7.73
CA TYR A 89 -4.12 29.85 7.26
C TYR A 89 -3.17 29.27 6.21
N HIS A 90 -3.31 27.96 5.90
CA HIS A 90 -2.44 27.23 4.99
C HIS A 90 -3.28 26.41 3.98
N PRO A 91 -3.90 27.09 2.98
CA PRO A 91 -4.92 26.48 2.11
C PRO A 91 -4.39 25.51 1.07
N ASN A 92 -3.07 25.47 0.83
CA ASN A 92 -2.47 24.68 -0.25
C ASN A 92 -2.27 23.20 0.09
N GLY A 93 -2.87 22.70 1.18
CA GLY A 93 -2.86 21.30 1.55
C GLY A 93 -2.07 20.99 2.82
N VAL A 94 -1.94 19.70 3.10
CA VAL A 94 -1.44 19.17 4.38
C VAL A 94 -0.02 19.64 4.72
N TYR A 95 0.87 19.76 3.75
CA TYR A 95 2.27 20.17 3.94
C TYR A 95 2.52 21.68 3.92
N ASP A 96 1.52 22.48 3.54
CA ASP A 96 1.60 23.92 3.70
C ASP A 96 1.54 24.27 5.19
N GLY A 97 2.57 24.96 5.70
CA GLY A 97 2.73 25.24 7.13
C GLY A 97 3.07 24.00 7.98
N GLU A 98 3.74 23.00 7.41
CA GLU A 98 4.03 21.71 8.03
C GLU A 98 4.61 21.83 9.44
N GLU A 99 5.61 22.68 9.68
CA GLU A 99 6.28 22.77 10.97
C GLU A 99 5.37 23.26 12.12
N SER A 100 4.42 24.17 11.85
CA SER A 100 3.46 24.63 12.85
C SER A 100 2.41 23.55 13.15
N LYS A 101 1.91 22.89 12.13
CA LYS A 101 1.00 21.74 12.28
C LYS A 101 1.66 20.60 13.03
N LEU A 102 2.91 20.26 12.67
CA LEU A 102 3.68 19.20 13.33
C LEU A 102 3.88 19.47 14.82
N ARG A 103 4.17 20.72 15.19
CA ARG A 103 4.33 21.12 16.59
C ARG A 103 3.03 20.92 17.38
N ASP A 104 1.91 21.43 16.86
CA ASP A 104 0.61 21.26 17.52
C ASP A 104 0.19 19.79 17.59
N PHE A 105 0.35 19.06 16.49
CA PHE A 105 0.06 17.64 16.40
C PHE A 105 0.78 16.83 17.48
N ASN A 106 2.08 17.05 17.62
CA ASN A 106 2.89 16.35 18.60
C ASN A 106 2.64 16.79 20.06
N GLN A 107 2.13 18.00 20.27
CA GLN A 107 1.85 18.51 21.62
C GLN A 107 0.45 18.12 22.12
N SER A 108 -0.58 18.27 21.31
CA SER A 108 -1.97 18.15 21.73
C SER A 108 -2.57 16.75 21.52
N LEU A 109 -2.22 16.10 20.41
CA LEU A 109 -2.80 14.81 20.02
C LEU A 109 -2.50 13.66 21.00
N PRO A 110 -1.27 13.45 21.51
CA PRO A 110 -0.97 12.33 22.38
C PRO A 110 -1.84 12.25 23.63
N THR A 111 -2.05 13.39 24.27
CA THR A 111 -2.91 13.46 25.47
C THR A 111 -4.35 13.11 25.13
N TYR A 112 -4.88 13.66 24.03
CA TYR A 112 -6.24 13.36 23.60
C TYR A 112 -6.45 11.87 23.33
N ILE A 113 -5.55 11.23 22.57
CA ILE A 113 -5.66 9.80 22.27
C ILE A 113 -5.65 8.97 23.56
N VAL A 114 -4.76 9.29 24.49
CA VAL A 114 -4.65 8.51 25.73
C VAL A 114 -5.87 8.71 26.63
N GLU A 115 -6.36 9.95 26.78
CA GLU A 115 -7.46 10.28 27.70
C GLU A 115 -8.84 9.90 27.16
N HIS A 116 -9.07 10.13 25.87
CA HIS A 116 -10.41 10.00 25.30
C HIS A 116 -10.62 8.70 24.53
N ILE A 117 -9.57 8.01 24.11
CA ILE A 117 -9.69 6.77 23.35
C ILE A 117 -9.07 5.59 24.12
N ALA A 118 -7.76 5.65 24.43
CA ALA A 118 -7.06 4.49 24.96
C ALA A 118 -7.48 4.12 26.37
N ALA A 119 -7.47 5.05 27.31
CA ALA A 119 -7.83 4.77 28.70
C ALA A 119 -9.28 4.29 28.85
N PRO A 120 -10.29 4.89 28.21
CA PRO A 120 -11.67 4.37 28.24
C PRO A 120 -11.82 2.96 27.64
N ALA A 121 -11.13 2.69 26.51
CA ALA A 121 -11.17 1.36 25.89
C ALA A 121 -10.53 0.31 26.79
N ILE A 122 -9.37 0.61 27.38
CA ILE A 122 -8.67 -0.30 28.32
C ILE A 122 -9.49 -0.54 29.58
N ALA A 123 -10.19 0.47 30.11
CA ALA A 123 -11.09 0.34 31.24
C ALA A 123 -12.26 -0.63 30.93
N GLN A 124 -12.66 -0.76 29.67
CA GLN A 124 -13.64 -1.73 29.17
C GLN A 124 -13.01 -3.12 28.91
N GLY A 125 -11.75 -3.32 29.25
CA GLY A 125 -11.04 -4.60 29.01
C GLY A 125 -10.57 -4.82 27.58
N LYS A 126 -10.57 -3.76 26.73
CA LYS A 126 -10.14 -3.85 25.34
C LYS A 126 -8.63 -3.65 25.19
N LEU A 127 -8.06 -4.29 24.19
CA LEU A 127 -6.74 -3.99 23.65
C LEU A 127 -6.81 -2.75 22.77
N VAL A 128 -5.82 -1.87 22.85
CA VAL A 128 -5.70 -0.72 21.94
C VAL A 128 -4.52 -0.92 21.01
N ALA A 129 -4.78 -0.97 19.70
CA ALA A 129 -3.77 -1.05 18.65
C ALA A 129 -3.54 0.35 18.06
N ILE A 130 -2.36 0.92 18.28
CA ILE A 130 -2.03 2.28 17.81
C ILE A 130 -0.99 2.17 16.70
N LEU A 131 -1.32 2.72 15.53
CA LEU A 131 -0.51 2.69 14.32
C LEU A 131 -0.08 4.10 13.95
N GLY A 132 1.20 4.41 14.05
CA GLY A 132 1.78 5.67 13.55
C GLY A 132 2.30 5.48 12.14
N GLU A 133 2.00 6.42 11.26
CA GLU A 133 2.41 6.37 9.86
C GLU A 133 3.34 7.55 9.56
N GLU A 134 4.53 7.27 9.03
CA GLU A 134 5.57 8.21 8.62
C GLU A 134 6.24 9.02 9.74
N TRP A 135 7.37 9.67 9.37
CA TRP A 135 8.27 10.37 10.28
C TRP A 135 7.59 11.45 11.14
N GLN A 136 6.57 12.12 10.60
CA GLN A 136 5.84 13.17 11.32
C GLN A 136 5.19 12.66 12.62
N THR A 137 4.88 11.37 12.70
CA THR A 137 4.18 10.79 13.85
C THR A 137 5.12 10.23 14.92
N THR A 138 6.43 10.19 14.69
CA THR A 138 7.39 9.52 15.59
C THR A 138 7.40 10.10 17.00
N GLU A 139 7.34 11.44 17.12
CA GLU A 139 7.30 12.10 18.43
C GLU A 139 5.97 11.86 19.13
N ALA A 140 4.84 11.98 18.40
CA ALA A 140 3.51 11.69 18.95
C ALA A 140 3.43 10.25 19.47
N MET A 141 3.90 9.26 18.70
CA MET A 141 3.91 7.85 19.10
C MET A 141 4.75 7.62 20.37
N SER A 142 5.92 8.27 20.47
CA SER A 142 6.75 8.17 21.65
C SER A 142 6.06 8.79 22.87
N ARG A 143 5.42 9.95 22.72
CA ARG A 143 4.67 10.61 23.81
C ARG A 143 3.45 9.80 24.25
N ILE A 144 2.73 9.19 23.31
CA ILE A 144 1.62 8.26 23.63
C ILE A 144 2.14 7.10 24.48
N SER A 145 3.28 6.49 24.10
CA SER A 145 3.89 5.43 24.88
C SER A 145 4.25 5.86 26.30
N ASP A 146 4.87 7.05 26.45
CA ASP A 146 5.27 7.61 27.73
C ASP A 146 4.04 7.89 28.63
N LEU A 147 2.97 8.49 28.07
CA LEU A 147 1.72 8.77 28.79
C LEU A 147 0.99 7.49 29.23
N LEU A 148 0.96 6.47 28.37
CA LEU A 148 0.40 5.17 28.73
C LEU A 148 1.22 4.50 29.83
N HIS A 149 2.55 4.63 29.80
CA HIS A 149 3.42 4.10 30.84
C HIS A 149 3.19 4.79 32.18
N GLN A 150 3.13 6.12 32.21
CA GLN A 150 2.85 6.93 33.41
C GLN A 150 1.52 6.56 34.07
N ARG A 151 0.54 6.09 33.30
CA ARG A 151 -0.78 5.67 33.78
C ARG A 151 -0.88 4.16 34.08
N GLY A 152 0.19 3.38 33.89
CA GLY A 152 0.18 1.92 34.07
C GLY A 152 -0.67 1.18 33.01
N LEU A 153 -0.87 1.78 31.85
CA LEU A 153 -1.71 1.23 30.76
C LEU A 153 -0.93 0.70 29.58
N ARG A 154 0.41 0.86 29.57
CA ARG A 154 1.26 0.59 28.41
C ARG A 154 1.22 -0.86 27.95
N ASP A 155 1.08 -1.80 28.85
CA ASP A 155 1.00 -3.24 28.57
C ASP A 155 -0.33 -3.66 27.92
N LYS A 156 -1.36 -2.80 27.94
CA LYS A 156 -2.67 -3.01 27.27
C LYS A 156 -2.76 -2.33 25.91
N ALA A 157 -1.69 -1.68 25.43
CA ALA A 157 -1.63 -1.04 24.15
C ALA A 157 -0.47 -1.58 23.32
N VAL A 158 -0.73 -1.97 22.05
CA VAL A 158 0.29 -2.37 21.08
C VAL A 158 0.53 -1.20 20.13
N LEU A 159 1.77 -0.72 20.09
CA LEU A 159 2.17 0.41 19.28
C LEU A 159 3.04 -0.06 18.10
N PHE A 160 2.57 0.19 16.90
CA PHE A 160 3.34 0.02 15.66
C PHE A 160 3.63 1.38 15.05
N TRP A 161 4.79 1.50 14.42
CA TRP A 161 5.13 2.65 13.59
C TRP A 161 5.60 2.17 12.22
N ASN A 162 5.06 2.75 11.15
CA ASN A 162 5.25 2.30 9.78
C ASN A 162 6.01 3.32 8.93
N ALA A 163 7.06 2.85 8.25
CA ALA A 163 7.79 3.57 7.22
C ALA A 163 7.20 3.25 5.84
N ASN A 164 6.62 4.24 5.17
CA ASN A 164 6.16 4.12 3.78
C ASN A 164 7.25 4.48 2.77
N ASN A 165 8.24 5.26 3.19
CA ASN A 165 9.40 5.67 2.40
C ASN A 165 10.59 5.96 3.32
N ILE A 166 11.73 6.36 2.75
CA ILE A 166 12.94 6.72 3.49
C ILE A 166 13.11 8.24 3.69
N PHE A 167 12.13 9.01 3.24
CA PHE A 167 12.19 10.46 3.33
C PHE A 167 12.23 10.91 4.79
N SER A 168 13.09 11.88 5.09
CA SER A 168 13.27 12.42 6.44
C SER A 168 13.67 11.42 7.54
N PHE A 169 14.22 10.26 7.20
CA PHE A 169 14.76 9.30 8.18
C PHE A 169 15.84 9.90 9.09
N ASN A 170 16.56 10.92 8.63
CA ASN A 170 17.52 11.68 9.41
C ASN A 170 16.87 12.56 10.51
N ARG A 171 15.56 12.77 10.48
CA ARG A 171 14.79 13.50 11.49
C ARG A 171 14.26 12.60 12.62
N ILE A 172 14.43 11.28 12.50
CA ILE A 172 13.88 10.29 13.43
C ILE A 172 14.90 9.94 14.52
N ASP A 173 14.50 10.05 15.78
CA ASP A 173 15.20 9.42 16.89
C ASP A 173 14.89 7.91 16.92
N TRP A 174 15.66 7.15 16.16
CA TRP A 174 15.50 5.70 16.05
C TRP A 174 15.68 4.97 17.38
N GLY A 175 16.55 5.48 18.25
CA GLY A 175 16.77 4.91 19.57
C GLY A 175 15.51 4.99 20.44
N LYS A 176 14.83 6.14 20.43
CA LYS A 176 13.57 6.34 21.14
C LYS A 176 12.44 5.56 20.50
N LEU A 177 12.30 5.63 19.19
CA LEU A 177 11.22 4.98 18.44
C LEU A 177 11.23 3.45 18.64
N ASN A 178 12.39 2.79 18.51
CA ASN A 178 12.53 1.34 18.70
C ASN A 178 12.23 0.87 20.13
N ARG A 179 12.41 1.73 21.14
CA ARG A 179 12.04 1.38 22.52
C ARG A 179 10.54 1.52 22.78
N THR A 180 9.85 2.35 22.02
CA THR A 180 8.45 2.71 22.25
C THR A 180 7.47 2.01 21.33
N THR A 181 7.92 1.61 20.12
CA THR A 181 7.07 1.02 19.09
C THR A 181 7.73 -0.21 18.45
N THR A 182 6.92 -1.05 17.82
CA THR A 182 7.41 -2.05 16.86
C THR A 182 7.45 -1.39 15.48
N VAL A 183 8.63 -1.35 14.88
CA VAL A 183 8.81 -0.73 13.56
C VAL A 183 8.31 -1.66 12.48
N THR A 184 7.54 -1.12 11.54
CA THR A 184 7.03 -1.81 10.36
C THR A 184 7.35 -1.04 9.07
N THR A 185 7.20 -1.68 7.94
CA THR A 185 7.36 -1.05 6.62
C THR A 185 6.46 -1.72 5.58
N VAL A 186 6.36 -1.13 4.40
CA VAL A 186 5.39 -1.54 3.36
C VAL A 186 5.90 -2.62 2.41
N SER A 187 7.19 -2.95 2.42
CA SER A 187 7.75 -3.92 1.47
C SER A 187 9.04 -4.57 1.97
N ARG A 188 9.41 -5.70 1.35
CA ARG A 188 10.74 -6.31 1.54
C ARG A 188 11.85 -5.41 1.01
N TYR A 189 11.61 -4.71 -0.10
CA TYR A 189 12.52 -3.70 -0.63
C TYR A 189 12.87 -2.64 0.42
N MET A 190 11.86 -2.02 1.04
CA MET A 190 12.06 -1.07 2.13
C MET A 190 12.75 -1.71 3.33
N LYS A 191 12.38 -2.95 3.68
CA LYS A 191 13.03 -3.68 4.78
C LYS A 191 14.53 -3.89 4.53
N HIS A 192 14.94 -4.22 3.30
CA HIS A 192 16.36 -4.39 2.96
C HIS A 192 17.14 -3.08 3.09
N ILE A 193 16.55 -1.95 2.67
CA ILE A 193 17.15 -0.63 2.89
C ILE A 193 17.32 -0.36 4.39
N MET A 194 16.30 -0.61 5.19
CA MET A 194 16.31 -0.38 6.63
C MET A 194 17.28 -1.32 7.36
N TRP A 195 17.52 -2.54 6.87
CA TRP A 195 18.57 -3.42 7.36
C TRP A 195 19.96 -2.80 7.24
N GLY A 196 20.25 -2.13 6.13
CA GLY A 196 21.48 -1.35 5.95
C GLY A 196 21.67 -0.24 6.99
N MET A 197 20.59 0.18 7.65
CA MET A 197 20.59 1.18 8.73
C MET A 197 20.56 0.54 10.14
N GLY A 198 20.65 -0.78 10.24
CA GLY A 198 20.58 -1.52 11.51
C GLY A 198 19.16 -1.71 12.06
N LEU A 199 18.13 -1.49 11.25
CA LEU A 199 16.72 -1.65 11.62
C LEU A 199 16.14 -2.93 11.02
N ASN A 200 15.30 -3.65 11.77
CA ASN A 200 14.67 -4.88 11.30
C ASN A 200 13.14 -4.79 11.38
N PRO A 201 12.48 -4.05 10.49
CA PRO A 201 11.04 -3.87 10.53
C PRO A 201 10.27 -5.13 10.15
N LEU A 202 9.03 -5.24 10.65
CA LEU A 202 8.05 -6.18 10.11
C LEU A 202 7.49 -5.60 8.80
N VAL A 203 7.14 -6.46 7.84
CA VAL A 203 6.57 -6.01 6.56
C VAL A 203 5.05 -6.15 6.60
N ILE A 204 4.33 -5.04 6.39
CA ILE A 204 2.88 -4.98 6.22
C ILE A 204 2.61 -4.33 4.86
N PRO A 205 2.45 -5.12 3.80
CA PRO A 205 2.37 -4.59 2.44
C PRO A 205 1.14 -3.71 2.23
N ASN A 206 1.22 -2.83 1.25
CA ASN A 206 0.06 -2.13 0.74
C ASN A 206 -0.87 -3.11 0.01
N GLY A 207 -2.12 -2.74 -0.11
CA GLY A 207 -3.12 -3.49 -0.85
C GLY A 207 -3.71 -2.69 -2.00
N ILE A 208 -4.53 -3.37 -2.78
CA ILE A 208 -5.42 -2.78 -3.77
C ILE A 208 -6.88 -2.99 -3.35
N PRO A 209 -7.80 -2.10 -3.72
CA PRO A 209 -9.22 -2.34 -3.52
C PRO A 209 -9.71 -3.59 -4.24
N LYS A 210 -10.52 -4.43 -3.60
CA LYS A 210 -11.07 -5.66 -4.20
C LYS A 210 -11.78 -5.44 -5.53
N ARG A 211 -12.39 -4.26 -5.74
CA ARG A 211 -13.06 -3.94 -7.02
C ARG A 211 -12.10 -4.01 -8.22
N LEU A 212 -10.79 -3.83 -8.00
CA LEU A 212 -9.79 -3.93 -9.08
C LEU A 212 -9.55 -5.37 -9.55
N LEU A 213 -9.97 -6.36 -8.79
CA LEU A 213 -9.90 -7.77 -9.17
C LEU A 213 -11.04 -8.21 -10.11
N GLN A 214 -12.07 -7.37 -10.29
CA GLN A 214 -13.15 -7.67 -11.22
C GLN A 214 -12.61 -7.80 -12.65
N PRO A 215 -13.18 -8.66 -13.48
CA PRO A 215 -12.78 -8.78 -14.89
C PRO A 215 -12.86 -7.43 -15.63
N VAL A 216 -11.91 -7.19 -16.51
CA VAL A 216 -11.98 -6.09 -17.48
C VAL A 216 -12.80 -6.56 -18.68
N GLU A 217 -13.68 -5.72 -19.21
CA GLU A 217 -14.49 -6.04 -20.39
C GLU A 217 -13.60 -6.20 -21.63
N GLU A 218 -13.51 -7.42 -22.16
CA GLU A 218 -12.65 -7.74 -23.31
C GLU A 218 -13.05 -6.96 -24.58
N GLU A 219 -14.32 -6.54 -24.69
CA GLU A 219 -14.77 -5.69 -25.82
C GLU A 219 -14.05 -4.32 -25.78
N LYS A 220 -13.97 -3.70 -24.59
CA LYS A 220 -13.28 -2.41 -24.43
C LYS A 220 -11.76 -2.55 -24.63
N VAL A 221 -11.19 -3.70 -24.29
CA VAL A 221 -9.79 -4.02 -24.58
C VAL A 221 -9.54 -4.08 -26.09
N ARG A 222 -10.42 -4.77 -26.85
CA ARG A 222 -10.34 -4.80 -28.32
C ARG A 222 -10.52 -3.42 -28.93
N GLN A 223 -11.51 -2.66 -28.45
CA GLN A 223 -11.77 -1.30 -28.90
C GLN A 223 -10.54 -0.40 -28.71
N LEU A 224 -9.86 -0.50 -27.56
CA LEU A 224 -8.63 0.26 -27.33
C LEU A 224 -7.55 -0.07 -28.37
N ARG A 225 -7.28 -1.35 -28.62
CA ARG A 225 -6.27 -1.77 -29.61
C ARG A 225 -6.65 -1.35 -31.03
N GLN A 226 -7.94 -1.37 -31.38
CA GLN A 226 -8.45 -0.85 -32.67
C GLN A 226 -8.26 0.66 -32.80
N CYS A 227 -8.59 1.44 -31.74
CA CYS A 227 -8.35 2.90 -31.71
C CYS A 227 -6.87 3.26 -31.93
N LEU A 228 -5.95 2.44 -31.45
CA LEU A 228 -4.52 2.63 -31.64
C LEU A 228 -4.03 2.16 -33.02
N SER A 229 -4.90 1.57 -33.85
CA SER A 229 -4.53 1.02 -35.16
C SER A 229 -3.30 0.11 -35.12
N ILE A 230 -3.18 -0.70 -34.04
CA ILE A 230 -1.97 -1.45 -33.69
C ILE A 230 -2.13 -2.96 -33.92
N ASP A 231 -2.85 -3.36 -34.95
CA ASP A 231 -3.07 -4.77 -35.26
C ASP A 231 -1.74 -5.55 -35.41
N GLY A 232 -1.59 -6.60 -34.60
CA GLY A 232 -0.37 -7.39 -34.56
C GLY A 232 0.89 -6.65 -34.02
N GLY A 233 0.74 -5.39 -33.60
CA GLY A 233 1.82 -4.62 -33.00
C GLY A 233 1.84 -4.70 -31.47
N THR A 234 2.79 -4.04 -30.87
CA THR A 234 3.11 -4.05 -29.43
C THR A 234 2.61 -2.76 -28.77
N VAL A 235 1.82 -2.88 -27.72
CA VAL A 235 1.37 -1.76 -26.89
C VAL A 235 2.14 -1.78 -25.57
N LEU A 236 2.89 -0.72 -25.33
CA LEU A 236 3.50 -0.46 -24.02
C LEU A 236 2.67 0.61 -23.30
N ALA A 237 2.54 0.52 -21.99
CA ALA A 237 1.96 1.58 -21.18
C ALA A 237 2.89 1.94 -20.02
N LYS A 238 2.96 3.23 -19.69
CA LYS A 238 3.66 3.72 -18.51
C LYS A 238 2.86 4.84 -17.87
N VAL A 239 2.55 4.65 -16.58
CA VAL A 239 1.79 5.62 -15.77
C VAL A 239 2.61 5.94 -14.52
N ALA A 240 3.20 7.14 -14.49
CA ALA A 240 4.05 7.60 -13.39
C ALA A 240 4.27 9.12 -13.54
N ARG A 241 4.71 9.81 -12.48
CA ARG A 241 5.24 11.18 -12.62
C ARG A 241 6.40 11.21 -13.61
N TRP A 242 6.59 12.34 -14.29
CA TRP A 242 7.80 12.57 -15.08
C TRP A 242 8.98 12.81 -14.14
N ASP A 243 9.60 11.75 -13.69
CA ASP A 243 10.70 11.76 -12.75
C ASP A 243 11.81 10.82 -13.26
N PRO A 244 13.10 11.20 -13.20
CA PRO A 244 14.22 10.34 -13.63
C PRO A 244 14.19 8.96 -13.01
N ASP A 245 13.81 8.86 -11.73
CA ASP A 245 13.71 7.60 -10.99
C ASP A 245 12.66 6.64 -11.59
N LYS A 246 11.68 7.17 -12.34
CA LYS A 246 10.68 6.36 -13.04
C LYS A 246 11.19 5.74 -14.34
N ARG A 247 12.47 5.97 -14.70
CA ARG A 247 13.16 5.35 -15.86
C ARG A 247 12.41 5.53 -17.18
N TRP A 248 11.91 6.74 -17.46
CA TRP A 248 11.16 7.06 -18.67
C TRP A 248 12.00 6.93 -19.94
N HIS A 249 13.30 7.24 -19.89
CA HIS A 249 14.22 7.06 -21.05
C HIS A 249 14.24 5.61 -21.51
N MET A 250 14.28 4.66 -20.57
CA MET A 250 14.24 3.22 -20.89
C MET A 250 12.96 2.84 -21.66
N ALA A 251 11.82 3.48 -21.34
CA ALA A 251 10.56 3.24 -22.04
C ALA A 251 10.59 3.71 -23.50
N VAL A 252 11.02 4.95 -23.76
CA VAL A 252 11.07 5.49 -25.14
C VAL A 252 12.15 4.82 -25.97
N GLU A 253 13.31 4.48 -25.38
CA GLU A 253 14.39 3.75 -26.04
C GLU A 253 13.97 2.34 -26.43
N SER A 254 13.14 1.67 -25.61
CA SER A 254 12.58 0.35 -25.95
C SER A 254 11.69 0.42 -27.18
N VAL A 255 10.85 1.45 -27.31
CA VAL A 255 10.00 1.66 -28.50
C VAL A 255 10.88 1.86 -29.75
N ALA A 256 11.93 2.71 -29.65
CA ALA A 256 12.85 2.92 -30.77
C ALA A 256 13.54 1.62 -31.22
N ARG A 257 13.96 0.79 -30.29
CA ARG A 257 14.58 -0.52 -30.57
C ARG A 257 13.62 -1.50 -31.23
N LEU A 258 12.38 -1.59 -30.76
CA LEU A 258 11.34 -2.42 -31.38
C LEU A 258 11.08 -1.95 -32.83
N LYS A 259 11.01 -0.65 -33.07
CA LYS A 259 10.85 -0.08 -34.40
C LYS A 259 12.03 -0.39 -35.32
N GLN A 260 13.27 -0.32 -34.82
CA GLN A 260 14.47 -0.71 -35.55
C GLN A 260 14.47 -2.18 -35.98
N ARG A 261 13.81 -3.06 -35.21
CA ARG A 261 13.57 -4.48 -35.57
C ARG A 261 12.40 -4.67 -36.54
N GLY A 262 11.79 -3.61 -37.04
CA GLY A 262 10.62 -3.68 -37.92
C GLY A 262 9.32 -4.06 -37.17
N MET A 263 9.30 -3.98 -35.84
CA MET A 263 8.10 -4.23 -35.05
C MET A 263 7.31 -2.93 -34.87
N LYS A 264 6.01 -2.97 -35.18
CA LYS A 264 5.11 -1.87 -34.85
C LYS A 264 4.93 -1.80 -33.34
N ALA A 265 5.18 -0.64 -32.74
CA ALA A 265 5.07 -0.43 -31.30
C ALA A 265 4.56 0.96 -30.98
N VAL A 266 3.76 1.07 -29.93
CA VAL A 266 3.26 2.34 -29.38
C VAL A 266 3.45 2.38 -27.87
N LEU A 267 3.86 3.53 -27.34
CA LEU A 267 3.92 3.80 -25.89
C LEU A 267 2.76 4.73 -25.51
N LEU A 268 1.87 4.25 -24.66
CA LEU A 268 0.90 5.07 -23.94
C LEU A 268 1.58 5.64 -22.70
N ALA A 269 1.95 6.92 -22.76
CA ALA A 269 2.64 7.61 -21.69
C ALA A 269 1.66 8.50 -20.91
N ARG A 270 1.56 8.32 -19.59
CA ARG A 270 0.77 9.17 -18.70
C ARG A 270 1.66 9.67 -17.57
N GLY A 271 2.20 10.85 -17.75
CA GLY A 271 2.95 11.58 -16.74
C GLY A 271 2.13 12.64 -16.02
N GLY A 272 2.81 13.48 -15.25
CA GLY A 272 2.25 14.68 -14.61
C GLY A 272 2.63 15.96 -15.37
N MET A 273 2.91 17.01 -14.60
CA MET A 273 3.31 18.34 -15.10
C MET A 273 4.82 18.60 -14.89
N GLU A 274 5.56 17.62 -14.44
CA GLU A 274 6.97 17.76 -14.05
C GLU A 274 7.85 18.05 -15.28
N PRO A 275 8.91 18.90 -15.15
CA PRO A 275 9.76 19.34 -16.26
C PRO A 275 10.46 18.19 -17.01
N HIS A 276 10.82 17.11 -16.34
CA HIS A 276 11.49 15.95 -16.93
C HIS A 276 10.72 15.33 -18.11
N GLY A 277 9.39 15.54 -18.16
CA GLY A 277 8.59 15.11 -19.32
C GLY A 277 9.04 15.73 -20.64
N VAL A 278 9.50 16.99 -20.64
CA VAL A 278 10.02 17.68 -21.83
C VAL A 278 11.29 16.99 -22.32
N GLU A 279 12.20 16.62 -21.43
CA GLU A 279 13.45 15.93 -21.75
C GLU A 279 13.17 14.55 -22.37
N VAL A 280 12.27 13.78 -21.77
CA VAL A 280 11.87 12.43 -22.24
C VAL A 280 11.26 12.49 -23.63
N LEU A 281 10.32 13.41 -23.86
CA LEU A 281 9.67 13.56 -25.17
C LEU A 281 10.62 14.12 -26.23
N SER A 282 11.59 14.95 -25.86
CA SER A 282 12.67 15.40 -26.75
C SER A 282 13.56 14.22 -27.13
N ARG A 283 13.95 13.40 -26.15
CA ARG A 283 14.72 12.17 -26.39
C ARG A 283 14.00 11.21 -27.34
N ALA A 284 12.69 11.06 -27.21
CA ALA A 284 11.90 10.23 -28.13
C ALA A 284 12.02 10.75 -29.58
N ARG A 285 11.94 12.07 -29.81
CA ARG A 285 12.09 12.69 -31.14
C ARG A 285 13.52 12.51 -31.68
N GLU A 286 14.54 12.66 -30.84
CA GLU A 286 15.94 12.42 -31.24
C GLU A 286 16.17 10.98 -31.71
N LEU A 287 15.45 10.02 -31.14
CA LEU A 287 15.47 8.61 -31.53
C LEU A 287 14.64 8.31 -32.79
N GLY A 288 14.07 9.35 -33.43
CA GLY A 288 13.25 9.23 -34.65
C GLY A 288 11.83 8.71 -34.39
N LEU A 289 11.33 8.84 -33.15
CA LEU A 289 9.96 8.50 -32.81
C LEU A 289 9.02 9.67 -33.03
N SER A 290 7.86 9.40 -33.59
CA SER A 290 6.76 10.36 -33.66
C SER A 290 6.07 10.47 -32.29
N VAL A 291 5.76 11.71 -31.88
CA VAL A 291 5.14 12.01 -30.58
C VAL A 291 3.87 12.80 -30.79
N SER A 292 2.77 12.38 -30.19
CA SER A 292 1.48 13.09 -30.18
C SER A 292 0.98 13.26 -28.75
N GLU A 293 0.14 14.30 -28.56
CA GLU A 293 -0.59 14.50 -27.30
C GLU A 293 -2.05 14.09 -27.49
N ALA A 294 -2.54 13.17 -26.67
CA ALA A 294 -3.97 12.85 -26.59
C ALA A 294 -4.65 13.75 -25.56
N LYS A 295 -5.59 14.57 -26.00
CA LYS A 295 -6.31 15.56 -25.18
C LYS A 295 -7.81 15.40 -25.30
N THR A 296 -8.51 15.50 -24.19
CA THR A 296 -9.96 15.71 -24.12
C THR A 296 -10.31 16.43 -22.80
N SER A 297 -11.35 17.27 -22.85
CA SER A 297 -11.95 17.88 -21.67
C SER A 297 -13.08 17.01 -21.08
N ASP A 298 -13.64 16.12 -21.89
CA ASP A 298 -14.78 15.31 -21.52
C ASP A 298 -14.35 14.12 -20.67
N LYS A 299 -15.15 13.83 -19.64
CA LYS A 299 -14.89 12.77 -18.68
C LYS A 299 -15.75 11.53 -18.95
N ASN A 300 -15.73 11.04 -20.20
CA ASN A 300 -16.43 9.83 -20.59
C ASN A 300 -15.54 8.91 -21.44
N LEU A 301 -15.92 7.65 -21.50
CA LEU A 301 -15.11 6.59 -22.11
C LEU A 301 -14.92 6.81 -23.62
N ASP A 302 -15.96 7.23 -24.33
CA ASP A 302 -15.92 7.42 -25.79
C ASP A 302 -14.95 8.54 -26.16
N SER A 303 -14.94 9.63 -25.39
CA SER A 303 -14.01 10.75 -25.58
C SER A 303 -12.56 10.35 -25.34
N TYR A 304 -12.29 9.42 -24.40
CA TYR A 304 -10.94 8.88 -24.17
C TYR A 304 -10.48 8.04 -25.35
N PHE A 305 -11.33 7.15 -25.87
CA PHE A 305 -11.02 6.36 -27.06
C PHE A 305 -10.78 7.25 -28.28
N HIS A 306 -11.65 8.24 -28.49
CA HIS A 306 -11.50 9.18 -29.60
C HIS A 306 -10.20 10.01 -29.51
N ALA A 307 -9.81 10.47 -28.31
CA ALA A 307 -8.55 11.18 -28.12
C ALA A 307 -7.33 10.30 -28.45
N LEU A 308 -7.37 9.02 -28.11
CA LEU A 308 -6.31 8.07 -28.47
C LEU A 308 -6.32 7.75 -29.96
N GLN A 309 -7.48 7.61 -30.58
CA GLN A 309 -7.62 7.36 -32.02
C GLN A 309 -7.03 8.51 -32.83
N ASN A 310 -7.25 9.74 -32.44
CA ASN A 310 -6.68 10.93 -33.11
C ASN A 310 -5.14 11.00 -33.02
N SER A 311 -4.56 10.24 -32.09
CA SER A 311 -3.11 10.17 -31.85
C SER A 311 -2.46 8.86 -32.33
N CYS A 312 -3.23 7.93 -32.93
CA CYS A 312 -2.78 6.57 -33.27
C CYS A 312 -1.64 6.47 -34.31
N TRP A 313 -1.32 7.58 -34.98
CA TRP A 313 -0.20 7.69 -35.93
C TRP A 313 1.16 7.79 -35.22
N ALA A 314 1.17 8.11 -33.91
CA ALA A 314 2.40 8.36 -33.15
C ALA A 314 2.96 7.09 -32.51
N ASP A 315 4.27 7.02 -32.40
CA ASP A 315 4.99 5.96 -31.67
C ASP A 315 4.92 6.18 -30.13
N VAL A 316 4.75 7.45 -29.70
CA VAL A 316 4.58 7.84 -28.29
C VAL A 316 3.37 8.74 -28.18
N ILE A 317 2.38 8.33 -27.40
CA ILE A 317 1.15 9.08 -27.12
C ILE A 317 1.22 9.61 -25.69
N ASP A 318 1.44 10.91 -25.53
CA ASP A 318 1.42 11.59 -24.23
C ASP A 318 -0.04 11.92 -23.85
N ILE A 319 -0.58 11.21 -22.87
CA ILE A 319 -1.96 11.35 -22.43
C ILE A 319 -2.08 12.52 -21.46
N LYS A 320 -2.80 13.59 -21.88
CA LYS A 320 -2.94 14.85 -21.13
C LYS A 320 -4.26 15.00 -20.39
N PHE A 321 -5.08 13.97 -20.32
CA PHE A 321 -6.32 13.97 -19.54
C PHE A 321 -6.23 13.07 -18.32
N HIS A 322 -7.12 13.26 -17.36
CA HIS A 322 -7.21 12.40 -16.18
C HIS A 322 -7.65 11.00 -16.60
N LEU A 323 -6.94 9.98 -16.13
CA LEU A 323 -7.29 8.58 -16.35
C LEU A 323 -8.07 8.06 -15.14
N PRO A 324 -9.39 7.86 -15.25
CA PRO A 324 -10.14 7.18 -14.20
C PRO A 324 -9.70 5.72 -14.08
N GLN A 325 -9.84 5.17 -12.89
CA GLN A 325 -9.37 3.82 -12.56
C GLN A 325 -9.88 2.74 -13.53
N ASP A 326 -11.13 2.83 -13.97
CA ASP A 326 -11.70 1.86 -14.90
C ASP A 326 -11.05 1.92 -16.28
N PHE A 327 -10.70 3.12 -16.76
CA PHE A 327 -9.99 3.27 -18.03
C PHE A 327 -8.52 2.84 -17.92
N LEU A 328 -7.87 3.11 -16.78
CA LEU A 328 -6.54 2.58 -16.48
C LEU A 328 -6.49 1.06 -16.57
N ARG A 329 -7.50 0.37 -16.03
CA ARG A 329 -7.59 -1.10 -16.08
C ARG A 329 -7.71 -1.61 -17.52
N ILE A 330 -8.44 -0.91 -18.39
CA ILE A 330 -8.53 -1.23 -19.82
C ILE A 330 -7.14 -1.07 -20.47
N ILE A 331 -6.43 0.04 -20.20
CA ILE A 331 -5.06 0.27 -20.69
C ILE A 331 -4.12 -0.85 -20.23
N TYR A 332 -4.14 -1.18 -18.95
CA TYR A 332 -3.28 -2.23 -18.39
C TYR A 332 -3.55 -3.60 -19.03
N ARG A 333 -4.82 -3.94 -19.22
CA ARG A 333 -5.21 -5.22 -19.83
C ARG A 333 -4.90 -5.29 -21.33
N ALA A 334 -5.01 -4.17 -22.04
CA ALA A 334 -4.75 -4.07 -23.49
C ALA A 334 -3.26 -4.03 -23.83
N SER A 335 -2.42 -3.67 -22.88
CA SER A 335 -0.97 -3.55 -23.10
C SER A 335 -0.27 -4.91 -23.08
N ASP A 336 0.75 -5.03 -23.93
CA ASP A 336 1.66 -6.18 -23.94
C ASP A 336 2.70 -6.05 -22.83
N ALA A 337 3.04 -4.81 -22.44
CA ALA A 337 3.86 -4.51 -21.27
C ALA A 337 3.38 -3.23 -20.57
N VAL A 338 3.19 -3.30 -19.26
CA VAL A 338 3.02 -2.11 -18.40
C VAL A 338 4.31 -1.89 -17.61
N LEU A 339 4.97 -0.77 -17.88
CA LEU A 339 6.30 -0.47 -17.36
C LEU A 339 6.21 0.18 -15.98
N ALA A 340 6.10 -0.65 -14.94
CA ALA A 340 6.14 -0.27 -13.52
C ALA A 340 7.56 -0.39 -12.94
N ASN A 341 8.57 0.01 -13.71
CA ASN A 341 9.99 -0.25 -13.51
C ASN A 341 10.74 0.90 -12.84
N SER A 342 10.15 1.52 -11.82
CA SER A 342 10.82 2.55 -11.01
C SER A 342 12.12 2.04 -10.38
N GLY A 343 13.12 2.90 -10.24
CA GLY A 343 14.38 2.61 -9.56
C GLY A 343 14.19 2.50 -8.05
N HIS A 344 13.52 3.49 -7.49
CA HIS A 344 13.20 3.54 -6.07
C HIS A 344 11.69 3.77 -5.88
N GLU A 345 11.00 2.77 -5.44
CA GLU A 345 9.60 2.87 -5.07
C GLU A 345 9.31 1.94 -3.90
N PRO A 346 8.74 2.45 -2.82
CA PRO A 346 8.57 1.66 -1.61
C PRO A 346 7.76 0.38 -1.79
N PHE A 347 6.77 0.38 -2.70
CA PHE A 347 5.91 -0.80 -2.92
C PHE A 347 5.56 -1.07 -4.39
N GLY A 348 5.52 -0.05 -5.27
CA GLY A 348 5.25 -0.25 -6.70
C GLY A 348 3.82 -0.69 -7.03
N ILE A 349 2.82 0.06 -6.60
CA ILE A 349 1.40 -0.32 -6.72
C ILE A 349 0.92 -0.49 -8.19
N VAL A 350 1.50 0.23 -9.15
CA VAL A 350 1.13 0.16 -10.58
C VAL A 350 1.33 -1.25 -11.14
N GLY A 351 2.40 -1.94 -10.74
CA GLY A 351 2.62 -3.33 -11.13
C GLY A 351 1.52 -4.25 -10.61
N LEU A 352 1.11 -4.08 -9.37
CA LEU A 352 0.05 -4.86 -8.74
C LEU A 352 -1.33 -4.57 -9.35
N GLU A 353 -1.65 -3.30 -9.64
CA GLU A 353 -2.88 -2.90 -10.34
C GLU A 353 -2.93 -3.49 -11.76
N THR A 354 -1.79 -3.54 -12.44
CA THR A 354 -1.64 -4.19 -13.75
C THR A 354 -1.97 -5.69 -13.66
N MET A 355 -1.40 -6.37 -12.67
CA MET A 355 -1.68 -7.79 -12.41
C MET A 355 -3.16 -8.03 -12.13
N ALA A 356 -3.79 -7.19 -11.32
CA ALA A 356 -5.23 -7.26 -11.02
C ALA A 356 -6.10 -7.10 -12.26
N ALA A 357 -5.73 -6.23 -13.19
CA ALA A 357 -6.41 -6.05 -14.47
C ALA A 357 -6.16 -7.23 -15.45
N GLY A 358 -5.23 -8.14 -15.14
CA GLY A 358 -4.78 -9.21 -16.04
C GLY A 358 -3.86 -8.70 -17.15
N GLY A 359 -3.15 -7.63 -16.91
CA GLY A 359 -2.06 -7.13 -17.73
C GLY A 359 -0.74 -7.87 -17.46
N VAL A 360 0.31 -7.55 -18.21
CA VAL A 360 1.67 -8.02 -17.97
C VAL A 360 2.49 -6.90 -17.35
N ALA A 361 2.86 -7.06 -16.09
CA ALA A 361 3.65 -6.09 -15.36
C ALA A 361 5.14 -6.32 -15.61
N PHE A 362 5.84 -5.24 -15.99
CA PHE A 362 7.29 -5.16 -16.05
C PHE A 362 7.74 -4.29 -14.86
N THR A 363 8.14 -4.92 -13.78
CA THR A 363 8.54 -4.23 -12.55
C THR A 363 10.05 -4.01 -12.50
N GLY A 364 10.51 -3.14 -11.61
CA GLY A 364 11.90 -3.14 -11.15
C GLY A 364 12.04 -3.98 -9.89
N SER A 365 13.19 -3.88 -9.22
CA SER A 365 13.47 -4.53 -7.93
C SER A 365 12.44 -4.20 -6.84
N THR A 366 11.75 -3.07 -6.97
CA THR A 366 10.69 -2.61 -6.05
C THR A 366 9.44 -3.46 -6.06
N GLY A 367 9.25 -4.35 -7.04
CA GLY A 367 8.13 -5.30 -7.14
C GLY A 367 8.35 -6.64 -6.44
N GLU A 368 9.44 -6.83 -5.70
CA GLU A 368 9.85 -8.14 -5.15
C GLU A 368 8.85 -8.80 -4.17
N ASP A 369 7.90 -8.03 -3.66
CA ASP A 369 6.86 -8.59 -2.79
C ASP A 369 5.84 -9.45 -3.54
N TYR A 370 5.59 -9.15 -4.82
CA TYR A 370 4.55 -9.78 -5.62
C TYR A 370 5.01 -10.28 -6.99
N ALA A 371 6.05 -9.70 -7.60
CA ALA A 371 6.52 -10.09 -8.92
C ALA A 371 7.51 -11.26 -8.86
N ILE A 372 7.24 -12.30 -9.64
CA ILE A 372 8.12 -13.48 -9.84
C ILE A 372 8.41 -13.58 -11.32
N PRO A 373 9.71 -13.45 -11.73
CA PRO A 373 10.09 -13.47 -13.14
C PRO A 373 9.56 -14.69 -13.88
N TYR A 374 9.04 -14.50 -15.09
CA TYR A 374 8.46 -15.52 -15.97
C TYR A 374 7.25 -16.30 -15.42
N HIS A 375 6.85 -16.02 -14.18
CA HIS A 375 5.69 -16.67 -13.58
C HIS A 375 4.45 -15.79 -13.61
N ASN A 376 4.53 -14.56 -13.07
CA ASN A 376 3.40 -13.64 -12.99
C ASN A 376 3.72 -12.23 -13.50
N GLY A 377 4.90 -12.02 -14.07
CA GLY A 377 5.37 -10.76 -14.65
C GLY A 377 6.84 -10.86 -15.04
N PHE A 378 7.43 -9.72 -15.35
CA PHE A 378 8.86 -9.60 -15.60
C PHE A 378 9.48 -8.62 -14.62
N VAL A 379 10.69 -8.94 -14.15
CA VAL A 379 11.47 -8.08 -13.25
C VAL A 379 12.67 -7.58 -14.05
N LEU A 380 12.75 -6.26 -14.22
CA LEU A 380 13.84 -5.59 -14.92
C LEU A 380 14.96 -5.32 -13.91
N GLU A 381 16.08 -5.97 -14.10
CA GLU A 381 17.23 -5.92 -13.19
C GLU A 381 18.16 -4.76 -13.49
N THR A 382 18.15 -4.27 -14.74
CA THR A 382 19.03 -3.21 -15.22
C THR A 382 18.24 -1.98 -15.68
N SER A 383 18.96 -0.96 -16.16
CA SER A 383 18.38 0.19 -16.86
C SER A 383 18.54 0.08 -18.39
N ASP A 384 18.92 -1.09 -18.90
CA ASP A 384 19.14 -1.33 -20.32
C ASP A 384 17.80 -1.60 -21.03
N PRO A 385 17.38 -0.81 -22.02
CA PRO A 385 16.15 -1.03 -22.77
C PRO A 385 16.08 -2.37 -23.52
N ARG A 386 17.24 -3.04 -23.73
CA ARG A 386 17.30 -4.38 -24.32
C ARG A 386 16.58 -5.43 -23.49
N GLU A 387 16.47 -5.22 -22.19
CA GLU A 387 15.72 -6.11 -21.29
C GLU A 387 14.23 -6.11 -21.63
N ILE A 388 13.62 -4.92 -21.80
CA ILE A 388 12.22 -4.79 -22.22
C ILE A 388 12.02 -5.38 -23.62
N GLU A 389 12.90 -5.05 -24.55
CA GLU A 389 12.88 -5.59 -25.92
C GLU A 389 12.91 -7.12 -25.91
N GLY A 390 13.83 -7.72 -25.17
CA GLY A 390 13.99 -9.17 -25.08
C GLY A 390 12.73 -9.88 -24.55
N TYR A 391 12.14 -9.37 -23.49
CA TYR A 391 10.90 -9.94 -22.93
C TYR A 391 9.70 -9.77 -23.88
N LEU A 392 9.61 -8.67 -24.61
CA LEU A 392 8.53 -8.47 -25.59
C LEU A 392 8.68 -9.38 -26.81
N VAL A 393 9.92 -9.62 -27.27
CA VAL A 393 10.20 -10.63 -28.32
C VAL A 393 9.81 -12.03 -27.84
N TYR A 394 10.21 -12.38 -26.61
CA TYR A 394 9.83 -13.66 -25.99
C TYR A 394 8.32 -13.86 -25.91
N LEU A 395 7.56 -12.87 -25.46
CA LEU A 395 6.09 -12.93 -25.39
C LEU A 395 5.43 -13.08 -26.75
N ARG A 396 6.03 -12.51 -27.79
CA ARG A 396 5.56 -12.64 -29.18
C ARG A 396 5.83 -14.02 -29.75
N GLU A 397 6.97 -14.61 -29.44
CA GLU A 397 7.37 -15.95 -29.87
C GLU A 397 6.64 -17.05 -29.07
N CYS A 398 6.27 -16.76 -27.83
CA CYS A 398 5.64 -17.70 -26.90
C CYS A 398 4.31 -17.14 -26.36
N PRO A 399 3.23 -16.96 -27.16
CA PRO A 399 1.98 -16.32 -26.75
C PRO A 399 1.26 -17.05 -25.62
N ASP A 400 1.39 -18.39 -25.53
CA ASP A 400 0.83 -19.19 -24.45
C ASP A 400 1.43 -18.84 -23.09
N GLU A 401 2.71 -18.49 -23.05
CA GLU A 401 3.38 -18.04 -21.81
C GLU A 401 2.82 -16.69 -21.35
N GLY A 402 2.55 -15.78 -22.28
CA GLY A 402 1.89 -14.52 -21.96
C GLY A 402 0.51 -14.73 -21.31
N THR A 403 -0.24 -15.72 -21.79
CA THR A 403 -1.55 -16.08 -21.20
C THR A 403 -1.40 -16.67 -19.80
N LYS A 404 -0.42 -17.56 -19.58
CA LYS A 404 -0.14 -18.13 -18.26
C LYS A 404 0.28 -17.02 -17.26
N ILE A 405 1.22 -16.14 -17.66
CA ILE A 405 1.67 -15.02 -16.84
C ILE A 405 0.49 -14.14 -16.41
N ARG A 406 -0.42 -13.77 -17.32
CA ARG A 406 -1.62 -12.96 -17.01
C ARG A 406 -2.54 -13.64 -16.01
N ASN A 407 -2.70 -14.96 -16.09
CA ASN A 407 -3.54 -15.73 -15.18
C ASN A 407 -2.90 -15.80 -13.77
N GLU A 408 -1.61 -16.07 -13.69
CA GLU A 408 -0.90 -16.11 -12.41
C GLU A 408 -0.77 -14.71 -11.78
N ALA A 409 -0.64 -13.66 -12.60
CA ALA A 409 -0.68 -12.27 -12.16
C ALA A 409 -2.00 -11.96 -11.41
N LYS A 410 -3.16 -12.32 -11.99
CA LYS A 410 -4.47 -12.14 -11.34
C LYS A 410 -4.57 -12.90 -10.01
N ARG A 411 -4.08 -14.15 -9.98
CA ARG A 411 -4.06 -14.96 -8.77
C ARG A 411 -3.22 -14.31 -7.68
N THR A 412 -2.03 -13.82 -8.06
CA THR A 412 -1.14 -13.12 -7.14
C THR A 412 -1.77 -11.85 -6.59
N ALA A 413 -2.37 -11.01 -7.45
CA ALA A 413 -3.00 -9.76 -7.05
C ALA A 413 -4.11 -9.97 -5.99
N ALA A 414 -4.82 -11.10 -6.03
CA ALA A 414 -5.85 -11.42 -5.05
C ALA A 414 -5.32 -11.59 -3.61
N TYR A 415 -4.03 -11.82 -3.43
CA TYR A 415 -3.40 -11.89 -2.10
C TYR A 415 -2.96 -10.52 -1.56
N PHE A 416 -3.07 -9.48 -2.37
CA PHE A 416 -2.63 -8.12 -2.04
C PHE A 416 -3.81 -7.14 -2.05
N THR A 417 -4.91 -7.50 -1.42
CA THR A 417 -6.01 -6.57 -1.15
C THR A 417 -5.81 -5.86 0.19
N TRP A 418 -6.55 -4.77 0.42
CA TRP A 418 -6.48 -4.07 1.71
C TRP A 418 -6.96 -4.92 2.86
N GLU A 419 -7.91 -5.82 2.63
CA GLU A 419 -8.34 -6.79 3.65
C GLU A 419 -7.23 -7.82 3.96
N ALA A 420 -6.49 -8.27 2.94
CA ALA A 420 -5.34 -9.15 3.16
C ALA A 420 -4.20 -8.41 3.92
N ALA A 421 -4.00 -7.12 3.64
CA ALA A 421 -3.06 -6.27 4.38
C ALA A 421 -3.50 -6.09 5.84
N ALA A 422 -4.80 -5.86 6.08
CA ALA A 422 -5.38 -5.78 7.43
C ALA A 422 -5.25 -7.12 8.19
N ASP A 423 -5.50 -8.26 7.54
CA ASP A 423 -5.28 -9.59 8.12
C ASP A 423 -3.81 -9.83 8.51
N ASN A 424 -2.88 -9.40 7.66
CA ASN A 424 -1.45 -9.45 7.94
C ASN A 424 -1.07 -8.58 9.14
N LEU A 425 -1.59 -7.34 9.20
CA LEU A 425 -1.42 -6.44 10.32
C LEU A 425 -1.96 -7.05 11.62
N ILE A 426 -3.20 -7.55 11.63
CA ILE A 426 -3.83 -8.17 12.81
C ILE A 426 -3.00 -9.35 13.30
N SER A 427 -2.50 -10.20 12.40
CA SER A 427 -1.66 -11.35 12.78
C SER A 427 -0.36 -10.93 13.47
N LYS A 428 0.27 -9.84 13.03
CA LYS A 428 1.47 -9.29 13.65
C LYS A 428 1.19 -8.59 14.98
N LEU A 429 0.08 -7.84 15.04
CA LEU A 429 -0.38 -7.22 16.29
C LEU A 429 -0.69 -8.28 17.34
N GLU A 430 -1.34 -9.38 16.96
CA GLU A 430 -1.62 -10.49 17.88
C GLU A 430 -0.33 -11.11 18.42
N SER A 431 0.65 -11.34 17.55
CA SER A 431 1.95 -11.86 17.96
C SER A 431 2.63 -10.93 18.96
N GLN A 432 2.64 -9.63 18.68
CA GLN A 432 3.22 -8.62 19.57
C GLN A 432 2.44 -8.48 20.88
N ALA A 433 1.11 -8.50 20.84
CA ALA A 433 0.27 -8.47 22.04
C ALA A 433 0.51 -9.68 22.97
N ARG A 434 0.77 -10.85 22.39
CA ARG A 434 1.15 -12.05 23.15
C ARG A 434 2.53 -11.90 23.81
N LEU A 435 3.52 -11.37 23.08
CA LEU A 435 4.86 -11.07 23.62
C LEU A 435 4.80 -10.08 24.79
N GLN A 436 3.95 -9.07 24.68
CA GLN A 436 3.72 -8.07 25.74
C GLN A 436 2.80 -8.57 26.88
N ARG A 437 2.29 -9.81 26.78
CA ARG A 437 1.29 -10.39 27.70
C ARG A 437 -0.03 -9.58 27.76
N ALA A 438 -0.31 -8.76 26.78
CA ALA A 438 -1.57 -8.03 26.65
C ALA A 438 -2.76 -8.96 26.36
N LEU A 439 -2.52 -10.06 25.66
CA LEU A 439 -3.44 -11.17 25.44
C LEU A 439 -3.01 -12.36 26.29
N VAL A 440 -3.53 -12.46 27.49
CA VAL A 440 -3.34 -13.65 28.34
C VAL A 440 -4.38 -14.69 27.90
N LYS A 441 -3.94 -15.88 27.46
CA LYS A 441 -4.81 -17.04 27.48
C LYS A 441 -5.23 -17.26 28.94
N ARG A 442 -6.50 -17.10 29.27
CA ARG A 442 -7.03 -17.76 30.46
C ARG A 442 -6.88 -19.26 30.17
N SER A 443 -5.87 -19.91 30.73
CA SER A 443 -5.91 -21.35 30.92
C SER A 443 -7.22 -21.59 31.63
N PRO A 444 -8.08 -22.51 31.18
CA PRO A 444 -9.16 -22.97 32.00
C PRO A 444 -8.49 -23.37 33.32
N ALA A 445 -8.97 -22.82 34.43
CA ALA A 445 -8.50 -23.17 35.72
C ALA A 445 -8.64 -24.71 35.77
N VAL A 446 -7.50 -25.41 35.77
CA VAL A 446 -7.48 -26.82 36.04
C VAL A 446 -7.95 -26.90 37.49
N ARG A 447 -9.25 -27.08 37.71
CA ARG A 447 -9.76 -27.59 38.99
C ARG A 447 -9.19 -29.00 39.09
N PHE A 448 -8.14 -29.15 39.86
CA PHE A 448 -7.83 -30.44 40.41
C PHE A 448 -9.01 -30.75 41.35
N GLU A 449 -9.98 -31.50 40.88
CA GLU A 449 -10.87 -32.23 41.76
C GLU A 449 -9.98 -33.29 42.42
N ILE A 450 -9.57 -32.99 43.64
CA ILE A 450 -9.01 -33.99 44.51
C ILE A 450 -10.20 -34.90 44.84
N THR A 451 -10.33 -35.98 44.09
CA THR A 451 -11.29 -37.03 44.44
C THR A 451 -10.86 -37.63 45.77
N GLU A 452 -11.82 -37.86 46.68
CA GLU A 452 -11.59 -38.49 48.02
C GLU A 452 -10.76 -39.78 47.94
N ALA A 453 -10.71 -40.45 46.77
CA ALA A 453 -9.84 -41.57 46.48
C ALA A 453 -8.33 -41.25 46.50
N THR A 454 -7.94 -39.98 46.31
CA THR A 454 -6.53 -39.54 46.33
C THR A 454 -6.08 -39.16 47.73
N GLU A 455 -6.98 -38.66 48.60
CA GLU A 455 -6.68 -38.44 50.02
C GLU A 455 -6.48 -39.75 50.78
N SER A 456 -7.26 -40.75 50.47
CA SER A 456 -7.16 -42.10 51.12
C SER A 456 -5.85 -42.84 50.79
N LYS A 457 -5.28 -42.61 49.58
CA LYS A 457 -3.96 -43.16 49.20
C LYS A 457 -2.78 -42.40 49.83
N LEU A 458 -2.88 -41.11 50.04
CA LEU A 458 -1.84 -40.32 50.71
C LEU A 458 -1.77 -40.59 52.21
N LEU A 459 -2.90 -40.92 52.84
CA LEU A 459 -2.93 -41.28 54.24
C LEU A 459 -2.43 -42.74 54.53
N GLN A 460 -2.56 -43.65 53.54
CA GLN A 460 -2.03 -44.99 53.66
C GLN A 460 -0.50 -45.08 53.46
N THR A 461 0.11 -44.19 52.73
CA THR A 461 1.57 -44.16 52.57
C THR A 461 2.29 -43.42 53.71
N ALA A 462 1.60 -42.65 54.54
CA ALA A 462 2.19 -41.97 55.71
C ALA A 462 2.17 -42.79 56.96
N GLY A 463 1.47 -43.95 56.96
CA GLY A 463 1.31 -44.83 58.14
C GLY A 463 2.21 -46.11 58.20
N SER A 464 3.16 -46.26 57.26
CA SER A 464 4.00 -47.43 57.13
C SER A 464 5.50 -47.24 57.45
N HIS A 465 5.84 -46.18 58.16
CA HIS A 465 7.16 -45.98 58.74
C HIS A 465 7.04 -45.56 60.20
N ASN A 466 6.85 -46.58 61.01
CA ASN A 466 7.25 -46.65 62.43
C ASN A 466 7.69 -48.08 62.74
#